data_449fa0ceaae21c4481c38ac706ba25ee
#
_entry.id   449fa0ceaae21c4481c38ac706ba25ee
#
_cell.length_a   1.000
_cell.length_b   1.000
_cell.length_c   1.000
_cell.angle_alpha   90.00
_cell.angle_beta   90.00
_cell.angle_gamma   90.00
#
_symmetry.space_group_name_H-M   'P 1'
#
loop_
_entity.id
_entity.type
_entity.pdbx_description
1 polymer ?
#
loop_
_entity_poly.entity_id
_entity_poly.type
_entity_poly.pdbx_seq_one_letter_code
_entity_poly.pdbx_strand_id
1 'polypeptide(L)'
;MVRIRVLVVDDHRIFAESLAAALAAEPDVEVSAAGSGPAALRCLERGAAEGRGYDVMLVDADLGALSPAGDRPAPGPVPVPADGGNAPVDGISLVAGVRAGRPSVRTVVLAERDDPRRAALALQAGAAGWVAKDCSLQRLLAVVRGVLRDETHLPPALLTGVLRELTAARKHRSESEQLVESLTPREREVLRCMVAGLGRKAVAERLFLSPHTVRTHMQNVLGKLGVHSTLAAVALARRAGVGPADPAPPGGALGDVVERGGQLA
;
A
#
# COMPACT_ATOMS: atom_id res chain seq x y z
N MET A 1 -8.31 22.15 28.51
CA MET A 1 -7.06 21.61 27.91
C MET A 1 -7.44 20.68 26.79
N VAL A 2 -6.86 20.84 25.61
CA VAL A 2 -7.05 19.89 24.49
C VAL A 2 -6.33 18.62 24.85
N ARG A 3 -7.04 17.47 24.90
CA ARG A 3 -6.44 16.16 25.16
C ARG A 3 -5.94 15.55 23.85
N ILE A 4 -4.75 14.98 23.86
CA ILE A 4 -4.20 14.21 22.75
C ILE A 4 -4.95 12.88 22.66
N ARG A 5 -5.58 12.60 21.53
CA ARG A 5 -6.35 11.37 21.31
C ARG A 5 -5.50 10.34 20.58
N VAL A 6 -5.20 9.25 21.27
CA VAL A 6 -4.32 8.19 20.80
C VAL A 6 -5.14 6.92 20.52
N LEU A 7 -4.93 6.32 19.34
CA LEU A 7 -5.44 4.99 19.00
C LEU A 7 -4.28 4.00 19.02
N VAL A 8 -4.33 3.01 19.91
CA VAL A 8 -3.37 1.89 19.95
C VAL A 8 -3.93 0.75 19.10
N VAL A 9 -3.13 0.24 18.16
CA VAL A 9 -3.52 -0.85 17.25
C VAL A 9 -2.49 -1.97 17.37
N ASP A 10 -2.86 -3.05 18.01
CA ASP A 10 -1.99 -4.21 18.26
C ASP A 10 -2.85 -5.45 18.45
N ASP A 11 -2.53 -6.58 17.82
CA ASP A 11 -3.25 -7.85 17.93
C ASP A 11 -2.85 -8.64 19.19
N HIS A 12 -1.76 -8.24 19.88
CA HIS A 12 -1.43 -8.69 21.21
C HIS A 12 -2.26 -7.96 22.26
N ARG A 13 -3.41 -8.51 22.56
CA ARG A 13 -4.41 -7.88 23.43
C ARG A 13 -3.86 -7.39 24.76
N ILE A 14 -3.05 -8.21 25.45
CA ILE A 14 -2.46 -7.86 26.75
C ILE A 14 -1.56 -6.63 26.62
N PHE A 15 -0.75 -6.57 25.57
CA PHE A 15 0.12 -5.43 25.30
C PHE A 15 -0.70 -4.16 25.00
N ALA A 16 -1.68 -4.26 24.10
CA ALA A 16 -2.55 -3.14 23.75
C ALA A 16 -3.29 -2.56 24.95
N GLU A 17 -3.89 -3.42 25.81
CA GLU A 17 -4.61 -3.01 27.01
C GLU A 17 -3.67 -2.40 28.07
N SER A 18 -2.48 -2.98 28.28
CA SER A 18 -1.49 -2.46 29.21
C SER A 18 -0.93 -1.12 28.76
N LEU A 19 -0.60 -0.98 27.50
CA LEU A 19 -0.12 0.27 26.92
C LEU A 19 -1.20 1.37 26.99
N ALA A 20 -2.44 1.02 26.64
CA ALA A 20 -3.55 1.95 26.72
C ALA A 20 -3.80 2.42 28.16
N ALA A 21 -3.75 1.54 29.13
CA ALA A 21 -3.89 1.89 30.55
C ALA A 21 -2.74 2.80 31.03
N ALA A 22 -1.50 2.50 30.62
CA ALA A 22 -0.34 3.32 30.97
C ALA A 22 -0.41 4.74 30.37
N LEU A 23 -0.83 4.86 29.10
CA LEU A 23 -1.01 6.15 28.44
C LEU A 23 -2.20 6.94 29.01
N ALA A 24 -3.30 6.26 29.39
CA ALA A 24 -4.47 6.90 29.98
C ALA A 24 -4.22 7.46 31.39
N ALA A 25 -3.13 7.06 32.06
CA ALA A 25 -2.71 7.66 33.32
C ALA A 25 -2.21 9.13 33.16
N GLU A 26 -1.85 9.53 31.94
CA GLU A 26 -1.45 10.91 31.63
C GLU A 26 -2.68 11.82 31.53
N PRO A 27 -2.70 12.97 32.21
CA PRO A 27 -3.89 13.81 32.28
C PRO A 27 -4.26 14.48 30.95
N ASP A 28 -3.30 14.60 30.02
CA ASP A 28 -3.43 15.22 28.71
C ASP A 28 -3.68 14.20 27.58
N VAL A 29 -3.85 12.90 27.89
CA VAL A 29 -4.02 11.84 26.90
C VAL A 29 -5.36 11.13 27.05
N GLU A 30 -6.05 10.89 25.95
CA GLU A 30 -7.25 10.04 25.83
C GLU A 30 -6.91 8.88 24.90
N VAL A 31 -7.13 7.63 25.33
CA VAL A 31 -6.68 6.45 24.59
C VAL A 31 -7.83 5.52 24.25
N SER A 32 -7.77 4.96 23.05
CA SER A 32 -8.59 3.81 22.64
C SER A 32 -7.68 2.72 22.09
N ALA A 33 -8.12 1.45 22.17
CA ALA A 33 -7.38 0.32 21.64
C ALA A 33 -8.20 -0.42 20.56
N ALA A 34 -7.51 -0.97 19.58
CA ALA A 34 -8.07 -1.81 18.52
C ALA A 34 -7.14 -3.01 18.26
N GLY A 35 -7.70 -4.22 18.20
CA GLY A 35 -6.94 -5.46 18.02
C GLY A 35 -6.73 -5.86 16.56
N SER A 36 -7.05 -5.02 15.57
CA SER A 36 -6.86 -5.33 14.16
C SER A 36 -6.99 -4.09 13.28
N GLY A 37 -6.43 -4.15 12.05
CA GLY A 37 -6.56 -3.07 11.07
C GLY A 37 -8.01 -2.66 10.77
N PRO A 38 -8.93 -3.59 10.47
CA PRO A 38 -10.34 -3.26 10.27
C PRO A 38 -11.01 -2.63 11.50
N ALA A 39 -10.66 -3.06 12.72
CA ALA A 39 -11.16 -2.45 13.95
C ALA A 39 -10.64 -1.01 14.11
N ALA A 40 -9.37 -0.78 13.81
CA ALA A 40 -8.77 0.55 13.84
C ALA A 40 -9.46 1.50 12.86
N LEU A 41 -9.72 1.07 11.62
CA LEU A 41 -10.42 1.88 10.62
C LEU A 41 -11.83 2.27 11.09
N ARG A 42 -12.59 1.34 11.68
CA ARG A 42 -13.90 1.65 12.27
C ARG A 42 -13.82 2.66 13.43
N CYS A 43 -12.78 2.56 14.28
CA CYS A 43 -12.55 3.55 15.34
C CYS A 43 -12.27 4.94 14.76
N LEU A 44 -11.42 5.02 13.74
CA LEU A 44 -11.10 6.27 13.04
C LEU A 44 -12.33 6.90 12.37
N GLU A 45 -13.18 6.07 11.75
CA GLU A 45 -14.44 6.51 11.10
C GLU A 45 -15.43 7.06 12.11
N ARG A 46 -15.64 6.32 13.20
CA ARG A 46 -16.54 6.73 14.28
C ARG A 46 -16.07 8.03 14.93
N GLY A 47 -14.78 8.10 15.28
CA GLY A 47 -14.21 9.31 15.88
C GLY A 47 -14.36 10.54 14.98
N ALA A 48 -14.17 10.39 13.67
CA ALA A 48 -14.39 11.47 12.72
C ALA A 48 -15.87 11.89 12.63
N ALA A 49 -16.79 10.93 12.58
CA ALA A 49 -18.25 11.21 12.53
C ALA A 49 -18.76 11.92 13.79
N GLU A 50 -18.17 11.63 14.96
CA GLU A 50 -18.51 12.27 16.25
C GLU A 50 -17.79 13.61 16.48
N GLY A 51 -16.99 14.09 15.51
CA GLY A 51 -16.15 15.28 15.68
C GLY A 51 -15.03 15.11 16.72
N ARG A 52 -14.70 13.85 17.05
CA ARG A 52 -13.73 13.44 18.04
C ARG A 52 -12.62 12.62 17.38
N GLY A 53 -11.98 13.17 16.34
CA GLY A 53 -10.91 12.53 15.60
C GLY A 53 -9.70 12.16 16.48
N TYR A 54 -8.91 11.18 16.06
CA TYR A 54 -7.65 10.84 16.70
C TYR A 54 -6.52 11.73 16.15
N ASP A 55 -5.57 12.07 17.03
CA ASP A 55 -4.40 12.86 16.69
C ASP A 55 -3.23 11.95 16.32
N VAL A 56 -3.07 10.85 17.07
CA VAL A 56 -1.97 9.89 16.90
C VAL A 56 -2.51 8.46 16.83
N MET A 57 -1.97 7.64 15.93
CA MET A 57 -2.16 6.19 15.90
C MET A 57 -0.82 5.51 16.16
N LEU A 58 -0.78 4.67 17.19
CA LEU A 58 0.31 3.75 17.48
C LEU A 58 -0.06 2.40 16.88
N VAL A 59 0.73 1.86 15.96
CA VAL A 59 0.38 0.64 15.24
C VAL A 59 1.51 -0.38 15.32
N ASP A 60 1.18 -1.62 15.63
CA ASP A 60 2.13 -2.73 15.59
C ASP A 60 2.64 -2.97 14.17
N ALA A 61 3.96 -3.07 14.02
CA ALA A 61 4.61 -3.40 12.75
C ALA A 61 4.18 -4.79 12.23
N ASP A 62 3.94 -5.75 13.13
CA ASP A 62 3.61 -7.14 12.84
C ASP A 62 2.10 -7.44 12.93
N LEU A 63 1.25 -6.42 12.87
CA LEU A 63 -0.20 -6.55 12.94
C LEU A 63 -0.71 -7.61 11.97
N GLY A 64 -1.42 -8.62 12.47
CA GLY A 64 -1.96 -9.72 11.67
C GLY A 64 -0.96 -10.82 11.29
N ALA A 65 0.29 -10.74 11.72
CA ALA A 65 1.29 -11.79 11.49
C ALA A 65 1.06 -13.05 12.38
N LEU A 66 0.30 -12.91 13.46
CA LEU A 66 -0.06 -14.00 14.37
C LEU A 66 -1.42 -14.61 13.99
N SER A 67 -1.49 -15.33 12.87
CA SER A 67 -2.39 -16.48 12.83
C SER A 67 -1.73 -17.59 13.65
N PRO A 68 -2.40 -18.17 14.66
CA PRO A 68 -1.80 -19.25 15.42
C PRO A 68 -1.38 -20.36 14.46
N ALA A 69 -0.18 -20.89 14.69
CA ALA A 69 0.33 -22.06 14.01
C ALA A 69 -0.57 -23.27 14.32
N GLY A 70 -1.55 -23.50 13.47
CA GLY A 70 -2.49 -24.59 13.51
C GLY A 70 -3.13 -24.68 12.14
N ASP A 71 -2.59 -25.58 11.33
CA ASP A 71 -3.03 -25.93 10.00
C ASP A 71 -2.41 -25.09 8.85
N ARG A 72 -1.16 -25.43 8.48
CA ARG A 72 -0.65 -25.18 7.14
C ARG A 72 -1.19 -26.25 6.21
N PRO A 73 -2.13 -25.97 5.34
CA PRO A 73 -2.32 -26.81 4.16
C PRO A 73 -1.11 -26.61 3.24
N ALA A 74 -0.63 -27.73 2.66
CA ALA A 74 0.44 -27.80 1.69
C ALA A 74 0.27 -26.76 0.55
N PRO A 75 1.37 -26.33 -0.13
CA PRO A 75 1.30 -25.32 -1.17
C PRO A 75 0.52 -25.86 -2.39
N GLY A 76 -0.75 -25.54 -2.42
CA GLY A 76 -1.60 -25.66 -3.60
C GLY A 76 -1.67 -24.33 -4.35
N PRO A 77 -2.11 -24.33 -5.65
CA PRO A 77 -2.13 -23.12 -6.46
C PRO A 77 -2.98 -22.04 -5.81
N VAL A 78 -2.40 -20.85 -5.69
CA VAL A 78 -2.98 -19.68 -5.04
C VAL A 78 -4.29 -19.31 -5.73
N PRO A 79 -5.45 -19.36 -5.05
CA PRO A 79 -6.67 -18.80 -5.60
C PRO A 79 -6.54 -17.27 -5.62
N VAL A 80 -6.81 -16.67 -6.77
CA VAL A 80 -7.01 -15.23 -6.90
C VAL A 80 -8.24 -14.88 -6.06
N PRO A 81 -8.18 -13.97 -5.07
CA PRO A 81 -9.38 -13.58 -4.35
C PRO A 81 -10.27 -12.76 -5.28
N ALA A 82 -11.40 -13.35 -5.65
CA ALA A 82 -12.58 -12.61 -6.03
C ALA A 82 -13.26 -12.15 -4.74
N ASP A 83 -13.60 -10.87 -4.70
CA ASP A 83 -14.48 -10.20 -3.74
C ASP A 83 -14.03 -9.98 -2.30
N GLY A 84 -13.86 -8.71 -1.97
CA GLY A 84 -14.31 -7.97 -0.79
C GLY A 84 -14.18 -8.60 0.61
N GLY A 85 -13.16 -9.39 0.96
CA GLY A 85 -13.06 -10.05 2.24
C GLY A 85 -11.66 -9.91 2.85
N ASN A 86 -11.55 -9.03 3.83
CA ASN A 86 -10.74 -9.08 5.05
C ASN A 86 -9.38 -9.83 4.98
N ALA A 87 -8.53 -9.50 4.00
CA ALA A 87 -7.13 -9.89 4.06
C ALA A 87 -6.49 -9.24 5.30
N PRO A 88 -5.62 -9.96 6.05
CA PRO A 88 -4.91 -9.36 7.17
C PRO A 88 -4.11 -8.17 6.66
N VAL A 89 -4.50 -6.99 7.12
CA VAL A 89 -3.81 -5.74 6.78
C VAL A 89 -2.62 -5.65 7.73
N ASP A 90 -1.40 -5.78 7.23
CA ASP A 90 -0.20 -5.55 8.03
C ASP A 90 -0.13 -4.09 8.51
N GLY A 91 0.63 -3.84 9.59
CA GLY A 91 0.67 -2.53 10.21
C GLY A 91 1.19 -1.42 9.27
N ILE A 92 2.12 -1.73 8.38
CA ILE A 92 2.69 -0.75 7.43
C ILE A 92 1.67 -0.40 6.33
N SER A 93 0.92 -1.39 5.84
CA SER A 93 -0.18 -1.16 4.89
C SER A 93 -1.31 -0.32 5.51
N LEU A 94 -1.60 -0.53 6.80
CA LEU A 94 -2.55 0.29 7.55
C LEU A 94 -2.09 1.75 7.63
N VAL A 95 -0.80 2.00 7.89
CA VAL A 95 -0.20 3.36 7.88
C VAL A 95 -0.44 4.05 6.54
N ALA A 96 -0.15 3.37 5.41
CA ALA A 96 -0.37 3.91 4.07
C ALA A 96 -1.85 4.27 3.82
N GLY A 97 -2.77 3.40 4.22
CA GLY A 97 -4.22 3.64 4.10
C GLY A 97 -4.69 4.83 4.94
N VAL A 98 -4.23 4.93 6.18
CA VAL A 98 -4.57 6.05 7.07
C VAL A 98 -3.98 7.36 6.53
N ARG A 99 -2.75 7.36 6.06
CA ARG A 99 -2.13 8.55 5.46
C ARG A 99 -2.89 9.07 4.25
N ALA A 100 -3.37 8.17 3.39
CA ALA A 100 -4.14 8.54 2.21
C ALA A 100 -5.53 9.10 2.54
N GLY A 101 -6.22 8.49 3.50
CA GLY A 101 -7.60 8.86 3.86
C GLY A 101 -7.72 9.92 4.96
N ARG A 102 -6.72 10.04 5.84
CA ARG A 102 -6.73 10.91 7.02
C ARG A 102 -5.34 11.49 7.30
N PRO A 103 -4.86 12.44 6.50
CA PRO A 103 -3.50 12.97 6.61
C PRO A 103 -3.24 13.74 7.92
N SER A 104 -4.29 14.12 8.66
CA SER A 104 -4.17 14.77 9.98
C SER A 104 -3.76 13.81 11.09
N VAL A 105 -4.00 12.50 10.94
CA VAL A 105 -3.63 11.50 11.94
C VAL A 105 -2.15 11.17 11.79
N ARG A 106 -1.35 11.44 12.81
CA ARG A 106 0.06 11.06 12.84
C ARG A 106 0.18 9.59 13.21
N THR A 107 0.99 8.84 12.48
CA THR A 107 1.17 7.41 12.73
C THR A 107 2.57 7.11 13.23
N VAL A 108 2.67 6.31 14.29
CA VAL A 108 3.92 5.79 14.85
C VAL A 108 3.87 4.28 14.85
N VAL A 109 4.88 3.65 14.31
CA VAL A 109 4.99 2.20 14.26
C VAL A 109 5.71 1.69 15.50
N LEU A 110 5.10 0.71 16.16
CA LEU A 110 5.69 -0.03 17.28
C LEU A 110 6.25 -1.35 16.76
N ALA A 111 7.47 -1.69 17.11
CA ALA A 111 8.12 -2.91 16.63
C ALA A 111 8.83 -3.66 17.76
N GLU A 112 8.84 -4.99 17.70
CA GLU A 112 9.61 -5.81 18.63
C GLU A 112 11.10 -5.76 18.37
N ARG A 113 11.49 -5.54 17.11
CA ARG A 113 12.88 -5.50 16.66
C ARG A 113 13.14 -4.32 15.75
N ASP A 114 14.30 -3.75 15.90
CA ASP A 114 14.80 -2.70 15.05
C ASP A 114 15.27 -3.29 13.70
N ASP A 115 14.49 -3.05 12.64
CA ASP A 115 14.79 -3.46 11.26
C ASP A 115 14.81 -2.22 10.36
N PRO A 116 15.99 -1.85 9.82
CA PRO A 116 16.12 -0.65 8.98
C PRO A 116 15.26 -0.70 7.72
N ARG A 117 15.07 -1.89 7.13
CA ARG A 117 14.28 -2.07 5.92
C ARG A 117 12.78 -1.85 6.20
N ARG A 118 12.28 -2.44 7.28
CA ARG A 118 10.88 -2.26 7.70
C ARG A 118 10.61 -0.82 8.16
N ALA A 119 11.55 -0.22 8.89
CA ALA A 119 11.46 1.19 9.28
C ALA A 119 11.45 2.11 8.05
N ALA A 120 12.28 1.84 7.03
CA ALA A 120 12.24 2.59 5.77
C ALA A 120 10.90 2.46 5.04
N LEU A 121 10.32 1.26 5.00
CA LEU A 121 8.99 1.03 4.41
C LEU A 121 7.89 1.77 5.19
N ALA A 122 7.94 1.76 6.52
CA ALA A 122 6.99 2.50 7.36
C ALA A 122 7.05 4.01 7.11
N LEU A 123 8.27 4.58 7.02
CA LEU A 123 8.44 6.00 6.70
C LEU A 123 7.96 6.33 5.28
N GLN A 124 8.20 5.46 4.28
CA GLN A 124 7.66 5.62 2.92
C GLN A 124 6.14 5.55 2.89
N ALA A 125 5.54 4.72 3.74
CA ALA A 125 4.08 4.65 3.94
C ALA A 125 3.50 5.90 4.61
N GLY A 126 4.35 6.75 5.20
CA GLY A 126 3.98 8.01 5.85
C GLY A 126 3.94 7.94 7.37
N ALA A 127 4.58 6.95 8.00
CA ALA A 127 4.78 6.95 9.44
C ALA A 127 5.65 8.15 9.87
N ALA A 128 5.27 8.79 10.95
CA ALA A 128 6.03 9.87 11.58
C ALA A 128 7.07 9.35 12.60
N GLY A 129 7.00 8.04 12.94
CA GLY A 129 7.95 7.45 13.86
C GLY A 129 8.02 5.95 13.81
N TRP A 130 9.14 5.42 14.27
CA TRP A 130 9.41 4.02 14.53
C TRP A 130 9.97 3.89 15.94
N VAL A 131 9.36 3.08 16.77
CA VAL A 131 9.69 2.93 18.18
C VAL A 131 9.69 1.44 18.56
N ALA A 132 10.69 1.04 19.32
CA ALA A 132 10.73 -0.31 19.87
C ALA A 132 9.67 -0.49 20.97
N LYS A 133 8.98 -1.64 21.01
CA LYS A 133 7.94 -1.95 22.02
C LYS A 133 8.48 -2.01 23.47
N ASP A 134 9.78 -2.24 23.63
CA ASP A 134 10.49 -2.27 24.92
C ASP A 134 10.94 -0.90 25.41
N CYS A 135 10.64 0.19 24.68
CA CYS A 135 11.00 1.54 25.10
C CYS A 135 10.24 1.94 26.37
N SER A 136 10.82 2.89 27.15
CA SER A 136 10.12 3.45 28.30
C SER A 136 8.86 4.23 27.90
N LEU A 137 7.84 4.23 28.78
CA LEU A 137 6.61 5.03 28.58
C LEU A 137 6.94 6.52 28.38
N GLN A 138 7.89 7.08 29.13
CA GLN A 138 8.31 8.47 28.99
C GLN A 138 8.85 8.77 27.59
N ARG A 139 9.63 7.85 26.99
CA ARG A 139 10.11 8.00 25.62
C ARG A 139 8.97 7.94 24.62
N LEU A 140 8.04 7.00 24.79
CA LEU A 140 6.86 6.91 23.89
C LEU A 140 6.02 8.18 23.96
N LEU A 141 5.77 8.72 25.15
CA LEU A 141 5.07 9.99 25.32
C LEU A 141 5.79 11.17 24.67
N ALA A 142 7.12 11.21 24.79
CA ALA A 142 7.93 12.22 24.08
C ALA A 142 7.78 12.10 22.56
N VAL A 143 7.73 10.87 22.01
CA VAL A 143 7.47 10.61 20.59
C VAL A 143 6.05 11.06 20.22
N VAL A 144 5.02 10.67 20.97
CA VAL A 144 3.62 11.07 20.73
C VAL A 144 3.48 12.60 20.67
N ARG A 145 4.11 13.32 21.62
CA ARG A 145 4.10 14.78 21.63
C ARG A 145 4.94 15.38 20.50
N GLY A 146 6.04 14.73 20.12
CA GLY A 146 6.95 15.18 19.05
C GLY A 146 6.31 15.07 17.67
N VAL A 147 5.65 13.96 17.36
CA VAL A 147 5.00 13.79 16.04
C VAL A 147 3.87 14.79 15.79
N LEU A 148 3.25 15.32 16.85
CA LEU A 148 2.26 16.40 16.76
C LEU A 148 2.88 17.75 16.42
N ARG A 149 4.19 17.90 16.59
CA ARG A 149 4.99 19.07 16.16
C ARG A 149 5.69 18.85 14.83
N ASP A 150 5.25 17.83 14.07
CA ASP A 150 5.84 17.41 12.79
C ASP A 150 7.29 16.90 12.92
N GLU A 151 7.71 16.45 14.11
CA GLU A 151 9.01 15.80 14.31
C GLU A 151 8.93 14.34 13.86
N THR A 152 9.98 13.85 13.20
CA THR A 152 10.11 12.42 12.86
C THR A 152 10.98 11.75 13.91
N HIS A 153 10.47 10.65 14.48
CA HIS A 153 11.17 9.90 15.51
C HIS A 153 11.68 8.56 15.01
N LEU A 154 12.98 8.38 15.05
CA LEU A 154 13.66 7.14 14.65
C LEU A 154 14.78 6.85 15.67
N PRO A 155 15.00 5.59 16.11
CA PRO A 155 16.18 5.23 16.87
C PRO A 155 17.44 5.62 16.13
N PRO A 156 18.41 6.31 16.79
CA PRO A 156 19.66 6.74 16.12
C PRO A 156 20.43 5.59 15.47
N ALA A 157 20.38 4.40 16.07
CA ALA A 157 21.01 3.19 15.53
C ALA A 157 20.45 2.77 14.17
N LEU A 158 19.17 3.05 13.90
CA LEU A 158 18.52 2.72 12.62
C LEU A 158 18.78 3.76 11.53
N LEU A 159 19.14 4.98 11.85
CA LEU A 159 19.18 6.11 10.92
C LEU A 159 20.03 5.81 9.68
N THR A 160 21.25 5.32 9.87
CA THR A 160 22.16 5.00 8.75
C THR A 160 21.59 3.90 7.85
N GLY A 161 21.02 2.85 8.45
CA GLY A 161 20.41 1.75 7.71
C GLY A 161 19.18 2.21 6.91
N VAL A 162 18.30 2.97 7.54
CA VAL A 162 17.10 3.54 6.91
C VAL A 162 17.47 4.46 5.74
N LEU A 163 18.45 5.34 5.91
CA LEU A 163 18.92 6.22 4.82
C LEU A 163 19.48 5.42 3.63
N ARG A 164 20.21 4.33 3.88
CA ARG A 164 20.68 3.43 2.82
C ARG A 164 19.51 2.78 2.06
N GLU A 165 18.52 2.25 2.78
CA GLU A 165 17.34 1.62 2.17
C GLU A 165 16.54 2.64 1.34
N LEU A 166 16.29 3.85 1.86
CA LEU A 166 15.58 4.91 1.14
C LEU A 166 16.33 5.35 -0.11
N THR A 167 17.66 5.49 -0.02
CA THR A 167 18.51 5.87 -1.15
C THR A 167 18.54 4.78 -2.23
N ALA A 168 18.67 3.50 -1.82
CA ALA A 168 18.64 2.36 -2.72
C ALA A 168 17.28 2.27 -3.44
N ALA A 169 16.17 2.39 -2.71
CA ALA A 169 14.83 2.37 -3.27
C ALA A 169 14.63 3.50 -4.31
N ARG A 170 15.14 4.71 -4.02
CA ARG A 170 15.08 5.84 -4.95
C ARG A 170 15.91 5.58 -6.22
N LYS A 171 17.12 5.02 -6.07
CA LYS A 171 17.98 4.67 -7.21
C LYS A 171 17.31 3.63 -8.11
N HIS A 172 16.80 2.54 -7.54
CA HIS A 172 16.10 1.51 -8.31
C HIS A 172 14.82 2.02 -8.99
N ARG A 173 14.14 2.98 -8.39
CA ARG A 173 12.99 3.63 -9.01
C ARG A 173 13.41 4.44 -10.24
N SER A 174 14.44 5.28 -10.10
CA SER A 174 14.99 6.10 -11.19
C SER A 174 15.50 5.24 -12.35
N GLU A 175 16.22 4.13 -12.08
CA GLU A 175 16.66 3.18 -13.10
C GLU A 175 15.46 2.56 -13.84
N SER A 176 14.41 2.18 -13.09
CA SER A 176 13.20 1.61 -13.69
C SER A 176 12.45 2.64 -14.57
N GLU A 177 12.40 3.90 -14.13
CA GLU A 177 11.81 5.02 -14.88
C GLU A 177 12.55 5.23 -16.20
N GLN A 178 13.89 5.28 -16.19
CA GLN A 178 14.72 5.42 -17.38
C GLN A 178 14.53 4.27 -18.37
N LEU A 179 14.45 3.02 -17.88
CA LEU A 179 14.18 1.86 -18.73
C LEU A 179 12.81 1.97 -19.42
N VAL A 180 11.77 2.39 -18.69
CA VAL A 180 10.44 2.60 -19.27
C VAL A 180 10.42 3.79 -20.26
N GLU A 181 11.18 4.84 -20.00
CA GLU A 181 11.33 5.97 -20.94
C GLU A 181 11.98 5.56 -22.26
N SER A 182 12.84 4.55 -22.25
CA SER A 182 13.46 4.01 -23.48
C SER A 182 12.50 3.26 -24.42
N LEU A 183 11.27 2.94 -23.93
CA LEU A 183 10.26 2.28 -24.74
C LEU A 183 9.61 3.24 -25.72
N THR A 184 9.34 2.75 -26.94
CA THR A 184 8.53 3.48 -27.90
C THR A 184 7.09 3.65 -27.40
N PRO A 185 6.31 4.63 -27.92
CA PRO A 185 4.91 4.80 -27.53
C PRO A 185 4.10 3.49 -27.62
N ARG A 186 4.32 2.70 -28.67
CA ARG A 186 3.59 1.44 -28.88
C ARG A 186 4.00 0.35 -27.90
N GLU A 187 5.27 0.23 -27.58
CA GLU A 187 5.78 -0.69 -26.55
C GLU A 187 5.26 -0.30 -25.18
N ARG A 188 5.13 0.99 -24.89
CA ARG A 188 4.57 1.50 -23.63
C ARG A 188 3.08 1.18 -23.50
N GLU A 189 2.30 1.25 -24.57
CA GLU A 189 0.91 0.81 -24.60
C GLU A 189 0.78 -0.69 -24.32
N VAL A 190 1.62 -1.51 -24.94
CA VAL A 190 1.67 -2.95 -24.70
C VAL A 190 2.03 -3.22 -23.24
N LEU A 191 3.01 -2.52 -22.65
CA LEU A 191 3.39 -2.65 -21.26
C LEU A 191 2.22 -2.29 -20.31
N ARG A 192 1.46 -1.22 -20.60
CA ARG A 192 0.26 -0.86 -19.83
C ARG A 192 -0.81 -1.96 -19.87
N CYS A 193 -0.99 -2.58 -21.02
CA CYS A 193 -1.89 -3.74 -21.15
C CYS A 193 -1.39 -4.95 -20.32
N MET A 194 -0.07 -5.19 -20.29
CA MET A 194 0.52 -6.24 -19.44
C MET A 194 0.30 -5.93 -17.95
N VAL A 195 0.43 -4.67 -17.53
CA VAL A 195 0.16 -4.23 -16.14
C VAL A 195 -1.30 -4.42 -15.76
N ALA A 196 -2.23 -4.27 -16.72
CA ALA A 196 -3.66 -4.55 -16.56
C ALA A 196 -3.98 -6.06 -16.55
N GLY A 197 -2.99 -6.94 -16.70
CA GLY A 197 -3.19 -8.39 -16.72
C GLY A 197 -3.76 -8.95 -18.02
N LEU A 198 -3.78 -8.17 -19.10
CA LEU A 198 -4.36 -8.60 -20.37
C LEU A 198 -3.47 -9.64 -21.05
N GLY A 199 -4.08 -10.75 -21.49
CA GLY A 199 -3.43 -11.75 -22.32
C GLY A 199 -3.18 -11.26 -23.76
N ARG A 200 -2.28 -11.91 -24.50
CA ARG A 200 -1.89 -11.53 -25.86
C ARG A 200 -3.05 -11.26 -26.83
N LYS A 201 -4.10 -12.10 -26.75
CA LYS A 201 -5.29 -11.95 -27.60
C LYS A 201 -6.04 -10.66 -27.26
N ALA A 202 -6.29 -10.40 -25.98
CA ALA A 202 -6.96 -9.19 -25.51
C ALA A 202 -6.15 -7.91 -25.83
N VAL A 203 -4.79 -7.98 -25.74
CA VAL A 203 -3.92 -6.89 -26.17
C VAL A 203 -4.04 -6.63 -27.67
N ALA A 204 -4.08 -7.69 -28.49
CA ALA A 204 -4.23 -7.61 -29.93
C ALA A 204 -5.56 -6.94 -30.33
N GLU A 205 -6.65 -7.37 -29.75
CA GLU A 205 -7.98 -6.77 -29.93
C GLU A 205 -8.01 -5.30 -29.49
N ARG A 206 -7.50 -5.02 -28.31
CA ARG A 206 -7.48 -3.66 -27.73
C ARG A 206 -6.66 -2.66 -28.55
N LEU A 207 -5.51 -3.08 -29.05
CA LEU A 207 -4.57 -2.22 -29.77
C LEU A 207 -4.75 -2.30 -31.31
N PHE A 208 -5.74 -3.05 -31.80
CA PHE A 208 -5.97 -3.28 -33.23
C PHE A 208 -4.74 -3.82 -33.96
N LEU A 209 -4.09 -4.84 -33.34
CA LEU A 209 -2.89 -5.49 -33.86
C LEU A 209 -3.12 -6.97 -34.09
N SER A 210 -2.25 -7.59 -34.92
CA SER A 210 -2.22 -9.04 -35.00
C SER A 210 -1.60 -9.64 -33.72
N PRO A 211 -2.01 -10.85 -33.29
CA PRO A 211 -1.38 -11.53 -32.15
C PRO A 211 0.14 -11.75 -32.33
N HIS A 212 0.59 -11.90 -33.57
CA HIS A 212 2.01 -11.99 -33.90
C HIS A 212 2.75 -10.69 -33.63
N THR A 213 2.19 -9.56 -34.06
CA THR A 213 2.73 -8.23 -33.80
C THR A 213 2.83 -7.93 -32.31
N VAL A 214 1.79 -8.30 -31.54
CA VAL A 214 1.80 -8.17 -30.07
C VAL A 214 2.93 -8.99 -29.45
N ARG A 215 3.15 -10.23 -29.92
CA ARG A 215 4.26 -11.06 -29.46
C ARG A 215 5.60 -10.39 -29.66
N THR A 216 5.82 -9.79 -30.86
CA THR A 216 7.06 -9.07 -31.17
C THR A 216 7.24 -7.86 -30.26
N HIS A 217 6.20 -7.04 -30.07
CA HIS A 217 6.26 -5.92 -29.13
C HIS A 217 6.54 -6.36 -27.69
N MET A 218 5.89 -7.42 -27.21
CA MET A 218 6.18 -7.97 -25.87
C MET A 218 7.63 -8.41 -25.73
N GLN A 219 8.20 -9.08 -26.75
CA GLN A 219 9.61 -9.49 -26.74
C GLN A 219 10.55 -8.26 -26.71
N ASN A 220 10.25 -7.25 -27.50
CA ASN A 220 11.03 -6.00 -27.52
C ASN A 220 10.94 -5.28 -26.16
N VAL A 221 9.77 -5.21 -25.55
CA VAL A 221 9.58 -4.68 -24.18
C VAL A 221 10.46 -5.43 -23.19
N LEU A 222 10.39 -6.77 -23.16
CA LEU A 222 11.21 -7.58 -22.26
C LEU A 222 12.70 -7.33 -22.49
N GLY A 223 13.15 -7.30 -23.74
CA GLY A 223 14.56 -7.04 -24.11
C GLY A 223 15.04 -5.67 -23.66
N LYS A 224 14.26 -4.60 -23.93
CA LYS A 224 14.61 -3.22 -23.53
C LYS A 224 14.59 -3.02 -22.01
N LEU A 225 13.68 -3.68 -21.31
CA LEU A 225 13.62 -3.65 -19.85
C LEU A 225 14.65 -4.58 -19.18
N GLY A 226 15.41 -5.39 -19.95
CA GLY A 226 16.41 -6.31 -19.44
C GLY A 226 15.82 -7.44 -18.58
N VAL A 227 14.57 -7.85 -18.85
CA VAL A 227 13.87 -8.90 -18.07
C VAL A 227 13.42 -10.06 -18.95
N HIS A 228 13.31 -11.24 -18.33
CA HIS A 228 13.00 -12.49 -19.07
C HIS A 228 11.57 -12.99 -18.88
N SER A 229 10.74 -12.31 -18.06
CA SER A 229 9.36 -12.72 -17.84
C SER A 229 8.39 -11.53 -17.82
N THR A 230 7.16 -11.80 -18.23
CA THR A 230 6.06 -10.81 -18.16
C THR A 230 5.85 -10.30 -16.75
N LEU A 231 5.95 -11.17 -15.74
CA LEU A 231 5.79 -10.79 -14.33
C LEU A 231 6.89 -9.82 -13.89
N ALA A 232 8.16 -10.07 -14.28
CA ALA A 232 9.27 -9.16 -13.99
C ALA A 232 9.10 -7.80 -14.68
N ALA A 233 8.61 -7.77 -15.93
CA ALA A 233 8.31 -6.53 -16.64
C ALA A 233 7.18 -5.74 -15.95
N VAL A 234 6.12 -6.40 -15.50
CA VAL A 234 5.02 -5.77 -14.75
C VAL A 234 5.51 -5.22 -13.41
N ALA A 235 6.35 -5.97 -12.69
CA ALA A 235 6.92 -5.50 -11.42
C ALA A 235 7.82 -4.27 -11.62
N LEU A 236 8.64 -4.24 -12.68
CA LEU A 236 9.47 -3.09 -13.04
C LEU A 236 8.60 -1.89 -13.44
N ALA A 237 7.58 -2.10 -14.28
CA ALA A 237 6.65 -1.06 -14.71
C ALA A 237 5.93 -0.40 -13.52
N ARG A 238 5.45 -1.20 -12.56
CA ARG A 238 4.81 -0.69 -11.34
C ARG A 238 5.78 0.14 -10.49
N ARG A 239 7.03 -0.27 -10.36
CA ARG A 239 8.07 0.51 -9.68
C ARG A 239 8.33 1.84 -10.36
N ALA A 240 8.30 1.86 -11.69
CA ALA A 240 8.41 3.07 -12.50
C ALA A 240 7.13 3.93 -12.53
N GLY A 241 6.09 3.57 -11.77
CA GLY A 241 4.85 4.33 -11.73
C GLY A 241 3.93 4.14 -12.95
N VAL A 242 4.17 3.13 -13.79
CA VAL A 242 3.29 2.84 -14.93
C VAL A 242 1.99 2.20 -14.45
N GLY A 243 0.89 2.94 -14.60
CA GLY A 243 -0.45 2.45 -14.32
C GLY A 243 -0.97 1.45 -15.37
N PRO A 244 -2.04 0.70 -15.06
CA PRO A 244 -2.72 -0.15 -16.02
C PRO A 244 -3.28 0.68 -17.18
N ALA A 245 -3.53 0.03 -18.32
CA ALA A 245 -4.29 0.65 -19.39
C ALA A 245 -5.73 0.89 -18.91
N ASP A 246 -6.31 2.06 -19.23
CA ASP A 246 -7.69 2.38 -18.89
C ASP A 246 -8.63 1.26 -19.38
N PRO A 247 -9.74 0.95 -18.64
CA PRO A 247 -10.71 -0.01 -19.14
C PRO A 247 -11.20 0.45 -20.53
N ALA A 248 -11.29 -0.51 -21.48
CA ALA A 248 -11.84 -0.19 -22.79
C ALA A 248 -13.24 0.41 -22.61
N PRO A 249 -13.60 1.47 -23.37
CA PRO A 249 -14.99 1.94 -23.36
C PRO A 249 -15.90 0.76 -23.72
N PRO A 250 -17.06 0.62 -23.06
CA PRO A 250 -17.99 -0.43 -23.37
C PRO A 250 -18.29 -0.36 -24.88
N GLY A 251 -18.08 -1.49 -25.56
CA GLY A 251 -18.18 -1.57 -27.01
C GLY A 251 -19.43 -0.87 -27.53
N GLY A 252 -19.22 0.13 -28.39
CA GLY A 252 -20.30 0.79 -29.10
C GLY A 252 -21.07 -0.29 -29.87
N ALA A 253 -22.32 -0.51 -29.50
CA ALA A 253 -23.26 -1.26 -30.31
C ALA A 253 -23.25 -0.62 -31.69
N LEU A 254 -22.79 -1.38 -32.70
CA LEU A 254 -23.03 -1.06 -34.09
C LEU A 254 -24.56 -0.98 -34.26
N GLY A 255 -25.05 0.25 -34.37
CA GLY A 255 -26.44 0.52 -34.63
C GLY A 255 -26.83 -0.16 -35.92
N ASP A 256 -27.86 -0.98 -35.84
CA ASP A 256 -28.64 -1.46 -36.98
C ASP A 256 -29.06 -0.28 -37.86
N VAL A 257 -28.40 -0.16 -39.01
CA VAL A 257 -28.90 0.64 -40.12
C VAL A 257 -29.96 -0.19 -40.78
N VAL A 258 -31.19 -0.03 -40.33
CA VAL A 258 -32.37 -0.54 -41.01
C VAL A 258 -32.49 0.24 -42.32
N GLU A 259 -32.18 -0.42 -43.44
CA GLU A 259 -32.59 -0.02 -44.81
C GLU A 259 -34.12 0.06 -44.84
N ARG A 260 -34.65 1.26 -44.89
CA ARG A 260 -36.00 1.49 -45.42
C ARG A 260 -35.90 1.77 -46.90
N GLY A 261 -35.99 0.70 -47.69
CA GLY A 261 -36.27 0.80 -49.11
C GLY A 261 -37.65 1.45 -49.33
N GLY A 262 -37.64 2.57 -49.97
CA GLY A 262 -38.84 3.25 -50.43
C GLY A 262 -39.52 2.48 -51.53
N GLN A 263 -40.82 2.37 -51.47
CA GLN A 263 -41.65 1.99 -52.59
C GLN A 263 -42.52 3.17 -52.92
N LEU A 264 -42.25 3.72 -54.08
CA LEU A 264 -43.14 4.68 -54.78
C LEU A 264 -44.09 3.93 -55.65
N ALA A 265 -45.37 4.24 -55.52
CA ALA A 265 -46.35 4.18 -56.54
C ALA A 265 -46.97 5.56 -56.75
#